data_c146fe02c5d889ea5309a0736213a0a0
#
_entry.id   c146fe02c5d889ea5309a0736213a0a0
#
_cell.length_a   1.000
_cell.length_b   1.000
_cell.length_c   1.000
_cell.angle_alpha   90.00
_cell.angle_beta   90.00
_cell.angle_gamma   90.00
#
_symmetry.space_group_name_H-M   'P 1'
#
loop_
_entity.id
_entity.type
_entity.pdbx_description
1 polymer ?
#
loop_
_entity_poly.entity_id
_entity_poly.type
_entity_poly.pdbx_seq_one_letter_code
_entity_poly.pdbx_strand_id
1 'polypeptide(L)' 'MSELKVTQIRSMIGIKPKQRGTLRALGLGRIGRSNTLPDRPEIRGMIAKVPHLVRIVG' A
#
# COMPACT_ATOMS: atom_id res chain seq x y z
N MET A 1 -3.72 -19.99 -3.65
CA MET A 1 -2.97 -18.80 -4.01
C MET A 1 -2.99 -17.82 -2.86
N SER A 2 -1.87 -17.17 -2.64
CA SER A 2 -1.72 -16.27 -1.50
C SER A 2 -2.27 -14.89 -1.82
N GLU A 3 -2.84 -14.27 -0.82
CA GLU A 3 -3.28 -12.88 -0.90
C GLU A 3 -2.60 -12.08 0.19
N LEU A 4 -2.39 -10.80 -0.08
CA LEU A 4 -1.81 -9.87 0.87
C LEU A 4 -2.89 -8.87 1.28
N LYS A 5 -3.09 -8.74 2.58
CA LYS A 5 -3.91 -7.66 3.12
C LYS A 5 -3.00 -6.54 3.56
N VAL A 6 -3.19 -5.36 2.98
CA VAL A 6 -2.38 -4.19 3.31
C VAL A 6 -3.25 -3.12 3.93
N THR A 7 -2.68 -2.39 4.87
CA THR A 7 -3.38 -1.30 5.55
C THR A 7 -2.50 -0.07 5.51
N GLN A 8 -3.10 1.07 5.17
CA GLN A 8 -2.39 2.34 5.20
C GLN A 8 -2.31 2.82 6.65
N ILE A 9 -1.10 3.02 7.13
CA ILE A 9 -0.86 3.40 8.52
C ILE A 9 -0.53 4.88 8.69
N ARG A 10 -0.32 5.60 7.58
CA ARG A 10 -0.03 7.03 7.62
C ARG A 10 -0.80 7.77 6.54
N SER A 11 -1.10 9.05 6.80
CA SER A 11 -1.77 9.92 5.85
C SER A 11 -0.90 10.17 4.62
N MET A 12 -1.55 10.49 3.50
CA MET A 12 -0.86 10.91 2.28
C MET A 12 -0.40 12.37 2.32
N ILE A 13 -0.76 13.11 3.35
CA ILE A 13 -0.39 14.51 3.48
C ILE A 13 1.12 14.62 3.60
N GLY A 14 1.73 15.42 2.71
CA GLY A 14 3.16 15.66 2.73
C GLY A 14 4.00 14.62 2.00
N ILE A 15 3.40 13.57 1.43
CA ILE A 15 4.16 12.58 0.68
C ILE A 15 4.33 12.99 -0.79
N LYS A 16 5.36 12.42 -1.42
CA LYS A 16 5.68 12.73 -2.80
C LYS A 16 4.62 12.20 -3.77
N PRO A 17 4.41 12.85 -4.93
CA PRO A 17 3.41 12.41 -5.90
C PRO A 17 3.56 10.96 -6.35
N LYS A 18 4.79 10.48 -6.49
CA LYS A 18 5.04 9.09 -6.86
C LYS A 18 4.50 8.11 -5.82
N GLN A 19 4.67 8.44 -4.56
CA GLN A 19 4.16 7.62 -3.46
C GLN A 19 2.64 7.61 -3.42
N ARG A 20 2.02 8.76 -3.71
CA ARG A 20 0.57 8.84 -3.82
C ARG A 20 0.05 7.94 -4.92
N GLY A 21 0.72 7.94 -6.07
CA GLY A 21 0.37 7.07 -7.18
C GLY A 21 0.46 5.60 -6.80
N THR A 22 1.49 5.24 -6.05
CA THR A 22 1.66 3.87 -5.57
C THR A 22 0.52 3.47 -4.62
N LEU A 23 0.15 4.35 -3.70
CA LEU A 23 -0.97 4.09 -2.79
C LEU A 23 -2.29 3.93 -3.54
N ARG A 24 -2.54 4.75 -4.55
CA ARG A 24 -3.72 4.63 -5.40
C ARG A 24 -3.75 3.31 -6.15
N ALA A 25 -2.62 2.88 -6.68
CA ALA A 25 -2.50 1.61 -7.39
C ALA A 25 -2.78 0.44 -6.45
N LEU A 26 -2.46 0.58 -5.17
CA LEU A 26 -2.76 -0.42 -4.17
C LEU A 26 -4.21 -0.37 -3.68
N GLY A 27 -5.00 0.58 -4.15
CA GLY A 27 -6.37 0.75 -3.72
C GLY A 27 -6.51 1.44 -2.37
N LEU A 28 -5.45 2.12 -1.94
CA LEU A 28 -5.42 2.85 -0.69
C LEU A 28 -5.51 4.36 -0.96
N GLY A 29 -5.60 5.14 0.05
CA GLY A 29 -5.69 6.60 -0.09
C GLY A 29 -6.00 7.30 1.21
N ARG A 30 -6.42 6.55 2.21
CA ARG A 30 -6.74 7.09 3.53
C ARG A 30 -6.04 6.29 4.61
N ILE A 31 -5.68 6.95 5.67
CA ILE A 31 -5.15 6.28 6.85
C ILE A 31 -6.22 5.30 7.39
N GLY A 32 -5.80 4.11 7.74
CA GLY A 32 -6.69 3.07 8.22
C GLY A 32 -7.40 2.27 7.14
N ARG A 33 -7.29 2.68 5.87
CA ARG A 33 -7.90 1.92 4.77
C ARG A 33 -7.11 0.64 4.52
N SER A 34 -7.84 -0.45 4.32
CA SER A 34 -7.26 -1.75 4.01
C SER A 34 -7.70 -2.23 2.64
N ASN A 35 -6.88 -3.04 2.01
CA ASN A 35 -7.22 -3.70 0.76
C ASN A 35 -6.54 -5.06 0.70
N THR A 36 -7.18 -6.00 0.00
CA THR A 36 -6.64 -7.33 -0.22
C THR A 36 -6.17 -7.42 -1.67
N LEU A 37 -4.91 -7.80 -1.85
CA LEU A 37 -4.27 -7.83 -3.16
C LEU A 37 -3.64 -9.19 -3.40
N PRO A 38 -3.51 -9.62 -4.67
CA PRO A 38 -2.81 -10.87 -4.95
C PRO A 38 -1.34 -10.76 -4.57
N ASP A 39 -0.80 -11.84 -4.04
CA ASP A 39 0.62 -11.90 -3.67
C ASP A 39 1.45 -12.11 -4.94
N ARG A 40 1.85 -11.02 -5.54
CA ARG A 40 2.66 -11.01 -6.76
C ARG A 40 3.90 -10.14 -6.57
N PRO A 41 5.00 -10.42 -7.28
CA PRO A 41 6.23 -9.63 -7.17
C PRO A 41 6.00 -8.14 -7.43
N GLU A 42 5.17 -7.78 -8.39
CA GLU A 42 4.87 -6.38 -8.70
C GLU A 42 4.15 -5.68 -7.57
N ILE A 43 3.23 -6.39 -6.89
CA ILE A 43 2.51 -5.84 -5.73
C ILE A 43 3.49 -5.63 -4.57
N ARG A 44 4.33 -6.61 -4.32
CA ARG A 44 5.36 -6.50 -3.28
C ARG A 44 6.33 -5.36 -3.58
N GLY A 45 6.67 -5.17 -4.86
CA GLY A 45 7.50 -4.05 -5.29
C GLY A 45 6.86 -2.70 -5.00
N MET A 46 5.57 -2.56 -5.23
CA MET A 46 4.85 -1.33 -4.90
C MET A 46 4.82 -1.07 -3.40
N ILE A 47 4.58 -2.10 -2.61
CA ILE A 47 4.58 -1.99 -1.15
C ILE A 47 5.97 -1.58 -0.65
N ALA A 48 7.02 -2.14 -1.25
CA ALA A 48 8.40 -1.82 -0.88
C ALA A 48 8.76 -0.36 -1.17
N LYS A 49 8.05 0.31 -2.05
CA LYS A 49 8.27 1.74 -2.32
C LYS A 49 7.71 2.65 -1.22
N VAL A 50 6.75 2.14 -0.46
CA VAL A 50 6.09 2.93 0.59
C VAL A 50 6.02 2.15 1.92
N PRO A 51 7.17 1.59 2.38
CA PRO A 51 7.15 0.72 3.56
C PRO A 51 6.75 1.45 4.84
N HIS A 52 6.95 2.77 4.87
CA HIS A 52 6.61 3.61 6.03
C HIS A 52 5.14 4.05 6.03
N LEU A 53 4.42 3.81 4.93
CA LEU A 53 3.04 4.26 4.76
C LEU A 53 2.03 3.12 4.87
N VAL A 54 2.45 1.89 4.64
CA VAL A 54 1.56 0.73 4.63
C VAL A 54 2.15 -0.41 5.45
N ARG A 55 1.27 -1.28 5.92
CA ARG A 55 1.65 -2.49 6.64
C ARG A 55 0.95 -3.68 6.02
N ILE A 56 1.66 -4.77 5.90
CA ILE A 56 1.07 -6.04 5.49
C ILE A 56 0.47 -6.69 6.74
N VAL A 57 -0.80 -7.04 6.67
CA VAL A 57 -1.54 -7.64 7.77
C VAL A 57 -2.01 -9.02 7.34
N GLY A 58 -1.46 -10.02 7.90
CA GLY A 58 -1.82 -11.40 7.59
C GLY A 58 -1.01 -12.02 6.49
#